data_74b7f25d6c85a46be70b0760488116ba
#
_entry.id   74b7f25d6c85a46be70b0760488116ba
#
_cell.length_a   1.000
_cell.length_b   1.000
_cell.length_c   1.000
_cell.angle_alpha   90.00
_cell.angle_beta   90.00
_cell.angle_gamma   90.00
#
_symmetry.space_group_name_H-M   'P 1'
#
loop_
_entity.id
_entity.type
_entity.pdbx_description
1 polymer ?
#
loop_
_entity_poly.entity_id
_entity_poly.type
_entity_poly.pdbx_seq_one_letter_code
_entity_poly.pdbx_strand_id
1 'polypeptide(L)'
;EYFGVNMSGAEFGNVYPGVDGTHYGYPTKKDLEYFKEKGLRMIRFPFRWERIQSEMNGPLITTELAKMKEFVQAAEDLNMKVLLDMHNFGRYCVYSNGVNSDDNQFVVIGNAQCTVENFCDVWKKLAAEFKDYKCIWGYDIMNEPYGMLRTTPWDCLLYTSDAADDLT
;
A
#
# COMPACT_ATOMS: atom_id res chain seq x y z
N GLU A 1 -19.50 4.25 -15.30
CA GLU A 1 -18.87 3.00 -14.81
C GLU A 1 -17.36 3.14 -14.86
N TYR A 2 -16.66 2.63 -13.83
CA TYR A 2 -15.21 2.60 -13.80
C TYR A 2 -14.74 1.18 -14.08
N PHE A 3 -14.02 1.02 -15.18
CA PHE A 3 -13.25 -0.19 -15.45
C PHE A 3 -11.79 0.08 -15.15
N GLY A 4 -11.11 -0.89 -14.55
CA GLY A 4 -9.75 -0.71 -14.09
C GLY A 4 -8.87 -1.93 -14.24
N VAL A 5 -7.63 -1.76 -13.87
CA VAL A 5 -6.59 -2.80 -13.89
C VAL A 5 -5.77 -2.72 -12.61
N ASN A 6 -5.28 -3.88 -12.16
CA ASN A 6 -4.26 -3.96 -11.13
C ASN A 6 -2.90 -3.70 -11.78
N MET A 7 -2.20 -2.66 -11.34
CA MET A 7 -0.87 -2.31 -11.85
C MET A 7 0.20 -2.80 -10.88
N SER A 8 0.55 -4.05 -11.03
CA SER A 8 1.54 -4.74 -10.20
C SER A 8 2.96 -4.23 -10.47
N GLY A 9 3.81 -4.36 -9.46
CA GLY A 9 5.22 -3.99 -9.53
C GLY A 9 5.82 -3.60 -8.19
N ALA A 10 5.22 -2.64 -7.48
CA ALA A 10 5.71 -2.16 -6.20
C ALA A 10 5.54 -3.17 -5.04
N GLU A 11 4.68 -4.18 -5.20
CA GLU A 11 4.51 -5.29 -4.26
C GLU A 11 5.41 -6.50 -4.58
N PHE A 12 6.04 -6.55 -5.75
CA PHE A 12 6.81 -7.70 -6.20
C PHE A 12 8.08 -7.94 -5.39
N GLY A 13 8.61 -9.15 -5.56
CA GLY A 13 9.84 -9.60 -4.91
C GLY A 13 9.67 -9.94 -3.44
N ASN A 14 10.58 -10.77 -2.95
CA ASN A 14 10.57 -11.30 -1.60
C ASN A 14 11.82 -10.86 -0.81
N VAL A 15 12.48 -9.81 -1.22
CA VAL A 15 13.58 -9.18 -0.51
C VAL A 15 13.07 -7.90 0.15
N TYR A 16 13.21 -7.76 1.46
CA TYR A 16 12.66 -6.64 2.23
C TYR A 16 13.75 -5.85 2.95
N PRO A 17 13.68 -4.53 2.89
CA PRO A 17 12.72 -3.74 2.12
C PRO A 17 12.93 -3.85 0.61
N GLY A 18 14.07 -4.35 0.15
CA GLY A 18 14.47 -4.46 -1.26
C GLY A 18 14.99 -3.14 -1.83
N VAL A 19 15.29 -3.16 -3.13
CA VAL A 19 15.80 -2.01 -3.88
C VAL A 19 14.93 -1.84 -5.13
N ASP A 20 14.37 -0.65 -5.29
CA ASP A 20 13.60 -0.29 -6.48
C ASP A 20 14.46 -0.40 -7.75
N GLY A 21 13.87 -0.89 -8.83
CA GLY A 21 14.55 -1.18 -10.09
C GLY A 21 15.35 -2.50 -10.09
N THR A 22 15.47 -3.18 -8.94
CA THR A 22 16.17 -4.47 -8.81
C THR A 22 15.24 -5.58 -8.30
N HIS A 23 14.59 -5.36 -7.17
CA HIS A 23 13.73 -6.35 -6.51
C HIS A 23 12.25 -6.11 -6.76
N TYR A 24 11.89 -4.87 -7.03
CA TYR A 24 10.54 -4.42 -7.38
C TYR A 24 10.63 -3.18 -8.26
N GLY A 25 9.50 -2.65 -8.71
CA GLY A 25 9.48 -1.41 -9.47
C GLY A 25 8.12 -0.73 -9.41
N TYR A 26 8.12 0.59 -9.41
CA TYR A 26 6.91 1.37 -9.49
C TYR A 26 6.41 1.47 -10.94
N PRO A 27 5.09 1.35 -11.18
CA PRO A 27 4.53 1.67 -12.48
C PRO A 27 4.73 3.15 -12.81
N THR A 28 4.80 3.46 -14.09
CA THR A 28 5.12 4.79 -14.57
C THR A 28 3.91 5.53 -15.14
N LYS A 29 4.05 6.84 -15.37
CA LYS A 29 3.05 7.63 -16.09
C LYS A 29 2.73 7.06 -17.48
N LYS A 30 3.71 6.49 -18.19
CA LYS A 30 3.49 5.87 -19.51
C LYS A 30 2.55 4.66 -19.43
N ASP A 31 2.64 3.89 -18.35
CA ASP A 31 1.75 2.76 -18.13
C ASP A 31 0.32 3.25 -17.90
N LEU A 32 0.14 4.33 -17.13
CA LEU A 32 -1.16 4.98 -16.96
C LEU A 32 -1.74 5.50 -18.28
N GLU A 33 -0.93 6.17 -19.09
CA GLU A 33 -1.32 6.68 -20.41
C GLU A 33 -1.80 5.55 -21.31
N TYR A 34 -1.07 4.43 -21.36
CA TYR A 34 -1.45 3.24 -22.11
C TYR A 34 -2.83 2.72 -21.69
N PHE A 35 -3.07 2.51 -20.40
CA PHE A 35 -4.35 2.01 -19.92
C PHE A 35 -5.49 3.01 -20.11
N LYS A 36 -5.22 4.30 -19.96
CA LYS A 36 -6.18 5.35 -20.27
C LYS A 36 -6.61 5.31 -21.74
N GLU A 37 -5.69 5.12 -22.67
CA GLU A 37 -5.99 4.97 -24.12
C GLU A 37 -6.87 3.75 -24.40
N LYS A 38 -6.73 2.66 -23.61
CA LYS A 38 -7.60 1.47 -23.68
C LYS A 38 -8.97 1.67 -23.02
N GLY A 39 -9.26 2.85 -22.52
CA GLY A 39 -10.55 3.18 -21.91
C GLY A 39 -10.65 2.87 -20.42
N LEU A 40 -9.58 2.38 -19.78
CA LEU A 40 -9.57 2.14 -18.34
C LEU A 40 -9.45 3.46 -17.59
N ARG A 41 -10.14 3.54 -16.45
CA ARG A 41 -10.24 4.78 -15.66
C ARG A 41 -9.93 4.58 -14.17
N MET A 42 -9.63 3.35 -13.78
CA MET A 42 -9.32 2.99 -12.40
C MET A 42 -8.08 2.11 -12.35
N ILE A 43 -7.23 2.38 -11.38
CA ILE A 43 -6.02 1.61 -11.10
C ILE A 43 -6.10 1.11 -9.67
N ARG A 44 -5.95 -0.19 -9.48
CA ARG A 44 -5.55 -0.73 -8.18
C ARG A 44 -4.02 -0.70 -8.15
N PHE A 45 -3.46 -0.04 -7.14
CA PHE A 45 -2.03 0.19 -6.98
C PHE A 45 -1.52 -0.56 -5.75
N PRO A 46 -1.01 -1.79 -5.92
CA PRO A 46 -0.47 -2.58 -4.83
C PRO A 46 0.92 -2.11 -4.42
N PHE A 47 1.18 -2.12 -3.11
CA PHE A 47 2.47 -1.81 -2.50
C PHE A 47 2.71 -2.69 -1.27
N ARG A 48 3.95 -2.74 -0.77
CA ARG A 48 4.31 -3.46 0.45
C ARG A 48 4.48 -2.52 1.62
N TRP A 49 3.97 -2.94 2.79
CA TRP A 49 4.11 -2.20 4.04
C TRP A 49 5.58 -1.99 4.41
N GLU A 50 6.41 -3.03 4.33
CA GLU A 50 7.82 -3.00 4.70
C GLU A 50 8.63 -2.00 3.89
N ARG A 51 8.19 -1.67 2.68
CA ARG A 51 8.84 -0.69 1.80
C ARG A 51 8.49 0.73 2.15
N ILE A 52 7.23 0.95 2.50
CA ILE A 52 6.78 2.30 2.87
C ILE A 52 7.02 2.64 4.34
N GLN A 53 7.11 1.64 5.21
CA GLN A 53 7.43 1.79 6.63
C GLN A 53 8.27 0.58 7.08
N SER A 54 9.59 0.73 7.09
CA SER A 54 10.52 -0.36 7.41
C SER A 54 10.59 -0.71 8.90
N GLU A 55 10.11 0.19 9.75
CA GLU A 55 9.96 -0.03 11.20
C GLU A 55 8.53 0.29 11.59
N MET A 56 7.84 -0.67 12.20
CA MET A 56 6.48 -0.46 12.67
C MET A 56 6.41 0.73 13.64
N ASN A 57 5.39 1.58 13.47
CA ASN A 57 5.23 2.88 14.15
C ASN A 57 6.32 3.92 13.80
N GLY A 58 7.31 3.57 12.99
CA GLY A 58 8.31 4.50 12.48
C GLY A 58 7.74 5.49 11.45
N PRO A 59 8.55 6.43 10.97
CA PRO A 59 8.15 7.32 9.89
C PRO A 59 7.97 6.55 8.57
N LEU A 60 7.17 7.11 7.67
CA LEU A 60 7.12 6.64 6.28
C LEU A 60 8.46 6.93 5.60
N ILE A 61 8.93 6.01 4.77
CA ILE A 61 10.17 6.17 4.01
C ILE A 61 9.95 7.20 2.91
N THR A 62 10.61 8.34 3.02
CA THR A 62 10.37 9.51 2.17
C THR A 62 10.58 9.24 0.68
N THR A 63 11.58 8.42 0.34
CA THR A 63 11.87 8.06 -1.06
C THR A 63 10.76 7.22 -1.68
N GLU A 64 10.24 6.26 -0.93
CA GLU A 64 9.13 5.41 -1.39
C GLU A 64 7.82 6.19 -1.45
N LEU A 65 7.54 6.99 -0.42
CA LEU A 65 6.38 7.88 -0.40
C LEU A 65 6.39 8.86 -1.59
N ALA A 66 7.57 9.41 -1.95
CA ALA A 66 7.70 10.31 -3.08
C ALA A 66 7.31 9.62 -4.41
N LYS A 67 7.74 8.37 -4.62
CA LYS A 67 7.38 7.59 -5.82
C LYS A 67 5.88 7.28 -5.87
N MET A 68 5.30 6.90 -4.74
CA MET A 68 3.85 6.68 -4.66
C MET A 68 3.07 7.97 -4.98
N LYS A 69 3.51 9.10 -4.46
CA LYS A 69 2.90 10.42 -4.74
C LYS A 69 3.07 10.83 -6.20
N GLU A 70 4.23 10.59 -6.81
CA GLU A 70 4.47 10.84 -8.23
C GLU A 70 3.49 10.05 -9.09
N PHE A 71 3.30 8.78 -8.81
CA PHE A 71 2.35 7.92 -9.51
C PHE A 71 0.89 8.39 -9.31
N VAL A 72 0.51 8.69 -8.08
CA VAL A 72 -0.85 9.18 -7.76
C VAL A 72 -1.12 10.52 -8.43
N GLN A 73 -0.14 11.44 -8.42
CA GLN A 73 -0.26 12.72 -9.11
C GLN A 73 -0.43 12.53 -10.63
N ALA A 74 0.34 11.64 -11.23
CA ALA A 74 0.19 11.31 -12.65
C ALA A 74 -1.20 10.74 -12.98
N ALA A 75 -1.76 9.91 -12.09
CA ALA A 75 -3.13 9.41 -12.24
C ALA A 75 -4.16 10.54 -12.11
N GLU A 76 -3.97 11.48 -11.19
CA GLU A 76 -4.83 12.66 -11.04
C GLU A 76 -4.82 13.54 -12.29
N ASP A 77 -3.64 13.86 -12.81
CA ASP A 77 -3.45 14.63 -14.04
C ASP A 77 -4.13 13.97 -15.26
N LEU A 78 -4.18 12.65 -15.26
CA LEU A 78 -4.83 11.85 -16.28
C LEU A 78 -6.34 11.64 -16.02
N ASN A 79 -6.88 12.19 -14.94
CA ASN A 79 -8.27 11.97 -14.50
C ASN A 79 -8.62 10.48 -14.37
N MET A 80 -7.72 9.70 -13.81
CA MET A 80 -7.89 8.29 -13.45
C MET A 80 -8.09 8.18 -11.94
N LYS A 81 -8.79 7.14 -11.49
CA LYS A 81 -8.98 6.84 -10.06
C LYS A 81 -7.97 5.82 -9.59
N VAL A 82 -7.56 5.95 -8.33
CA VAL A 82 -6.59 5.06 -7.69
C VAL A 82 -7.20 4.42 -6.45
N LEU A 83 -7.09 3.10 -6.38
CA LEU A 83 -7.32 2.30 -5.18
C LEU A 83 -5.95 1.89 -4.64
N LEU A 84 -5.54 2.44 -3.50
CA LEU A 84 -4.30 2.05 -2.83
C LEU A 84 -4.49 0.70 -2.13
N ASP A 85 -3.64 -0.28 -2.46
CA ASP A 85 -3.72 -1.64 -1.94
C ASP A 85 -2.47 -2.02 -1.15
N MET A 86 -2.64 -2.30 0.14
CA MET A 86 -1.58 -2.90 0.95
C MET A 86 -1.54 -4.42 0.71
N HIS A 87 -0.54 -4.86 -0.06
CA HIS A 87 -0.45 -6.23 -0.58
C HIS A 87 0.37 -7.14 0.34
N ASN A 88 -0.04 -7.27 1.60
CA ASN A 88 0.76 -7.91 2.66
C ASN A 88 0.20 -9.23 3.20
N PHE A 89 -0.92 -9.74 2.70
CA PHE A 89 -1.48 -11.06 3.09
C PHE A 89 -1.69 -11.22 4.61
N GLY A 90 -2.07 -10.14 5.29
CA GLY A 90 -2.32 -10.14 6.73
C GLY A 90 -1.09 -10.24 7.63
N ARG A 91 0.11 -9.94 7.11
CA ARG A 91 1.37 -10.11 7.85
C ARG A 91 2.39 -9.00 7.55
N TYR A 92 3.40 -8.91 8.40
CA TYR A 92 4.54 -8.03 8.23
C TYR A 92 5.84 -8.82 8.33
N CYS A 93 6.84 -8.51 7.50
CA CYS A 93 8.16 -9.11 7.57
C CYS A 93 8.97 -8.42 8.69
N VAL A 94 9.14 -9.11 9.81
CA VAL A 94 9.88 -8.57 10.97
C VAL A 94 11.38 -8.75 10.86
N TYR A 95 11.85 -9.65 10.00
CA TYR A 95 13.24 -9.84 9.69
C TYR A 95 13.43 -10.25 8.23
N SER A 96 14.38 -9.63 7.57
CA SER A 96 14.89 -10.03 6.26
C SER A 96 16.39 -9.70 6.21
N ASN A 97 17.20 -10.60 5.68
CA ASN A 97 18.63 -10.31 5.47
C ASN A 97 18.88 -9.45 4.21
N GLY A 98 17.82 -9.10 3.47
CA GLY A 98 17.90 -8.29 2.25
C GLY A 98 18.50 -8.98 1.03
N VAL A 99 18.76 -10.29 1.11
CA VAL A 99 19.42 -11.06 0.05
C VAL A 99 18.63 -12.32 -0.32
N ASN A 100 18.22 -13.11 0.66
CA ASN A 100 17.53 -14.39 0.44
C ASN A 100 16.13 -14.37 1.02
N SER A 101 15.14 -14.65 0.18
CA SER A 101 13.74 -14.69 0.59
C SER A 101 13.42 -15.79 1.61
N ASP A 102 14.19 -16.87 1.62
CA ASP A 102 13.96 -18.02 2.51
C ASP A 102 14.28 -17.69 3.97
N ASP A 103 15.08 -16.64 4.19
CA ASP A 103 15.41 -16.14 5.54
C ASP A 103 14.38 -15.14 6.09
N ASN A 104 13.37 -14.79 5.31
CA ASN A 104 12.33 -13.86 5.75
C ASN A 104 11.48 -14.44 6.87
N GLN A 105 11.28 -13.66 7.91
CA GLN A 105 10.40 -14.00 9.03
C GLN A 105 9.18 -13.08 9.05
N PHE A 106 8.02 -13.67 8.93
CA PHE A 106 6.75 -12.96 8.90
C PHE A 106 5.97 -13.17 10.19
N VAL A 107 5.32 -12.14 10.66
CA VAL A 107 4.41 -12.17 11.79
C VAL A 107 3.02 -11.71 11.33
N VAL A 108 2.01 -12.46 11.73
CA VAL A 108 0.61 -12.15 11.42
C VAL A 108 0.15 -10.93 12.23
N ILE A 109 -0.61 -10.05 11.59
CA ILE A 109 -1.22 -8.90 12.26
C ILE A 109 -2.16 -9.38 13.37
N GLY A 110 -2.07 -8.74 14.54
CA GLY A 110 -2.75 -9.13 15.77
C GLY A 110 -1.87 -9.94 16.72
N ASN A 111 -0.65 -10.33 16.29
CA ASN A 111 0.36 -10.90 17.18
C ASN A 111 1.05 -9.80 18.00
N ALA A 112 1.65 -10.18 19.14
CA ALA A 112 2.38 -9.24 20.01
C ALA A 112 3.54 -8.49 19.32
N GLN A 113 4.12 -9.07 18.28
CA GLN A 113 5.20 -8.45 17.48
C GLN A 113 4.69 -7.60 16.31
N CYS A 114 3.41 -7.71 15.95
CA CYS A 114 2.76 -6.92 14.91
C CYS A 114 1.31 -6.69 15.32
N THR A 115 1.09 -5.68 16.13
CA THR A 115 -0.23 -5.42 16.70
C THR A 115 -1.14 -4.73 15.69
N VAL A 116 -2.42 -4.65 16.01
CA VAL A 116 -3.40 -3.88 15.23
C VAL A 116 -3.07 -2.42 15.22
N GLU A 117 -2.60 -1.89 16.34
CA GLU A 117 -2.19 -0.49 16.46
C GLU A 117 -1.02 -0.17 15.51
N ASN A 118 -0.08 -1.10 15.30
CA ASN A 118 0.98 -0.94 14.30
C ASN A 118 0.41 -0.84 12.89
N PHE A 119 -0.57 -1.68 12.58
CA PHE A 119 -1.26 -1.67 11.29
C PHE A 119 -2.11 -0.40 11.10
N CYS A 120 -2.81 0.05 12.15
CA CYS A 120 -3.54 1.32 12.12
C CYS A 120 -2.61 2.52 11.96
N ASP A 121 -1.41 2.49 12.56
CA ASP A 121 -0.44 3.58 12.47
C ASP A 121 -0.01 3.85 11.02
N VAL A 122 0.36 2.80 10.28
CA VAL A 122 0.78 2.98 8.88
C VAL A 122 -0.37 3.53 8.02
N TRP A 123 -1.60 3.03 8.21
CA TRP A 123 -2.74 3.51 7.46
C TRP A 123 -3.12 4.95 7.80
N LYS A 124 -3.07 5.35 9.07
CA LYS A 124 -3.27 6.76 9.47
C LYS A 124 -2.27 7.68 8.80
N LYS A 125 -0.99 7.28 8.75
CA LYS A 125 0.06 8.04 8.08
C LYS A 125 -0.18 8.14 6.58
N LEU A 126 -0.48 7.00 5.92
CA LEU A 126 -0.78 6.99 4.49
C LEU A 126 -2.03 7.82 4.16
N ALA A 127 -3.11 7.67 4.91
CA ALA A 127 -4.31 8.46 4.71
C ALA A 127 -4.03 9.97 4.84
N ALA A 128 -3.24 10.38 5.82
CA ALA A 128 -2.83 11.79 5.98
C ALA A 128 -2.04 12.32 4.78
N GLU A 129 -1.19 11.48 4.16
CA GLU A 129 -0.37 11.84 3.00
C GLU A 129 -1.17 11.92 1.69
N PHE A 130 -2.24 11.14 1.56
CA PHE A 130 -3.01 11.03 0.32
C PHE A 130 -4.39 11.69 0.35
N LYS A 131 -4.84 12.23 1.48
CA LYS A 131 -6.18 12.80 1.66
C LYS A 131 -6.55 13.93 0.68
N ASP A 132 -5.56 14.69 0.22
CA ASP A 132 -5.80 15.85 -0.66
C ASP A 132 -5.84 15.49 -2.15
N TYR A 133 -5.51 14.23 -2.52
CA TYR A 133 -5.60 13.75 -3.89
C TYR A 133 -7.02 13.32 -4.23
N LYS A 134 -7.68 14.03 -5.13
CA LYS A 134 -9.07 13.77 -5.56
C LYS A 134 -9.21 12.49 -6.39
N CYS A 135 -8.11 11.97 -6.89
CA CYS A 135 -8.06 10.72 -7.64
C CYS A 135 -8.13 9.50 -6.74
N ILE A 136 -7.80 9.60 -5.45
CA ILE A 136 -7.95 8.47 -4.51
C ILE A 136 -9.44 8.12 -4.43
N TRP A 137 -9.74 6.91 -4.88
CA TRP A 137 -11.10 6.37 -4.86
C TRP A 137 -11.39 5.59 -3.58
N GLY A 138 -10.33 5.02 -3.00
CA GLY A 138 -10.43 4.26 -1.76
C GLY A 138 -9.11 3.59 -1.37
N TYR A 139 -9.18 2.86 -0.28
CA TYR A 139 -8.09 2.09 0.29
C TYR A 139 -8.49 0.62 0.35
N ASP A 140 -7.74 -0.27 -0.32
CA ASP A 140 -7.79 -1.70 -0.12
C ASP A 140 -6.89 -2.02 1.08
N ILE A 141 -7.51 -2.13 2.23
CA ILE A 141 -6.83 -2.13 3.52
C ILE A 141 -5.83 -3.28 3.64
N MET A 142 -6.15 -4.43 3.05
CA MET A 142 -5.27 -5.60 3.08
C MET A 142 -5.65 -6.58 1.97
N ASN A 143 -4.74 -6.83 1.06
CA ASN A 143 -4.90 -7.93 0.10
C ASN A 143 -4.81 -9.27 0.82
N GLU A 144 -5.75 -10.16 0.56
CA GLU A 144 -5.79 -11.54 1.03
C GLU A 144 -5.44 -11.67 2.53
N PRO A 145 -6.25 -11.15 3.46
CA PRO A 145 -5.96 -11.12 4.89
C PRO A 145 -6.03 -12.53 5.51
N TYR A 146 -5.08 -13.40 5.17
CA TYR A 146 -5.05 -14.77 5.63
C TYR A 146 -4.40 -14.91 7.01
N GLY A 147 -5.08 -15.64 7.89
CA GLY A 147 -4.56 -16.02 9.21
C GLY A 147 -4.46 -14.89 10.23
N MET A 148 -4.97 -13.70 9.93
CA MET A 148 -5.05 -12.60 10.90
C MET A 148 -5.87 -13.03 12.12
N LEU A 149 -5.41 -12.67 13.32
CA LEU A 149 -6.10 -13.00 14.55
C LEU A 149 -7.43 -12.23 14.62
N ARG A 150 -8.48 -12.89 15.11
CA ARG A 150 -9.90 -12.52 14.99
C ARG A 150 -10.31 -11.14 15.52
N THR A 151 -9.44 -10.44 16.20
CA THR A 151 -9.83 -9.24 16.96
C THR A 151 -9.79 -7.96 16.15
N THR A 152 -9.71 -7.95 14.75
CA THR A 152 -8.97 -6.79 14.38
C THR A 152 -8.97 -6.17 12.99
N PRO A 153 -9.43 -6.72 11.90
CA PRO A 153 -9.53 -5.93 10.67
C PRO A 153 -10.59 -4.83 10.79
N TRP A 154 -11.64 -5.11 11.56
CA TRP A 154 -12.80 -4.22 11.72
C TRP A 154 -12.52 -3.03 12.63
N ASP A 155 -11.72 -3.20 13.68
CA ASP A 155 -11.36 -2.09 14.58
C ASP A 155 -10.48 -1.05 13.88
N CYS A 156 -9.59 -1.49 12.98
CA CYS A 156 -8.81 -0.58 12.16
C CYS A 156 -9.64 0.15 11.10
N LEU A 157 -10.62 -0.53 10.50
CA LEU A 157 -11.56 0.08 9.56
C LEU A 157 -12.42 1.14 10.22
N LEU A 158 -12.87 0.93 11.45
CA LEU A 158 -13.61 1.93 12.22
C LEU A 158 -12.74 3.15 12.54
N TYR A 159 -11.48 2.94 12.90
CA TYR A 159 -10.54 4.04 13.16
C TYR A 159 -10.14 4.84 11.90
N THR A 160 -10.07 4.18 10.73
CA THR A 160 -9.78 4.87 9.47
C THR A 160 -11.02 5.50 8.85
N SER A 161 -12.22 4.97 9.10
CA SER A 161 -13.47 5.60 8.68
C SER A 161 -13.73 6.91 9.43
N ASP A 162 -13.44 6.99 10.71
CA ASP A 162 -13.50 8.24 11.46
C ASP A 162 -12.53 9.30 10.91
N ALA A 163 -11.33 8.88 10.46
CA ALA A 163 -10.40 9.77 9.78
C ALA A 163 -10.88 10.16 8.35
N ALA A 164 -11.70 9.34 7.71
CA ALA A 164 -12.31 9.64 6.42
C ALA A 164 -13.57 10.49 6.58
N ASP A 165 -14.30 10.38 7.67
CA ASP A 165 -15.48 11.20 7.98
C ASP A 165 -15.09 12.63 8.34
N ASP A 166 -13.90 12.86 8.89
CA ASP A 166 -13.31 14.20 9.06
C ASP A 166 -12.91 14.86 7.72
N LEU A 167 -12.97 14.11 6.61
CA LEU A 167 -12.70 14.59 5.25
C LEU A 167 -13.98 14.99 4.48
N THR A 168 -15.14 14.81 5.06
CA THR A 168 -16.43 15.23 4.48
C THR A 168 -16.98 16.47 5.17
#